data_f95f38caefa2382c73c4d570d558a0b3
#
_entry.id   f95f38caefa2382c73c4d570d558a0b3
#
_cell.length_a   1.000
_cell.length_b   1.000
_cell.length_c   1.000
_cell.angle_alpha   90.00
_cell.angle_beta   90.00
_cell.angle_gamma   90.00
#
_symmetry.space_group_name_H-M   'P 1'
#
loop_
_entity.id
_entity.type
_entity.pdbx_description
1 polymer ?
#
loop_
_entity_poly.entity_id
_entity_poly.type
_entity_poly.pdbx_seq_one_letter_code
_entity_poly.pdbx_strand_id
1 'polypeptide(L)'
;MNVEEYLNQLNESQREAVVYNEGPSLVVAGAGSGKTRVLTYKIAYLLQLGLPPYSILALTFTNKAAREMKERIAAITGDQTARRLWMGTFHSIFSRILRNEAEHIGYPSNFTIYDATDSKSLLKSIIKEMQLDDKVYRLGMVQSRISNAKNSLITYTAYEQNKELVESDMNAKVPLLREIYKRYQSRCLQAGAMDFDDLLLQTNILFRDHPAVLEKYRNFFRYVLVDEYQDTNFAQHLIVQRLCERHGHICVVGDDAQSIYSFRGANIDNILQFKNLYTGCRIFKLERNYRSTQNIVIDKNTRQIPKTVYSEKEAGNKVSVFTSYSDYEEGYTVAARINEMHGILGKFSYADFAILYRTNAQSRILEEALRKRGIPYKIYGGLSFYQRKEIKDVISYFRMIVNPHDEE
;
A
#
# COMPACT_ATOMS: atom_id res chain seq x y z
N MET A 1 20.81 -19.92 -10.77
CA MET A 1 21.18 -18.91 -11.82
C MET A 1 22.41 -18.16 -11.29
N ASN A 2 23.45 -18.02 -12.09
CA ASN A 2 24.68 -17.30 -11.66
C ASN A 2 24.39 -15.77 -11.61
N VAL A 3 25.10 -15.02 -10.71
CA VAL A 3 24.97 -13.55 -10.60
C VAL A 3 25.06 -12.86 -11.94
N GLU A 4 26.05 -13.23 -12.71
CA GLU A 4 26.31 -12.64 -14.03
C GLU A 4 25.15 -12.83 -15.00
N GLU A 5 24.45 -13.95 -14.95
CA GLU A 5 23.34 -14.26 -15.88
C GLU A 5 22.16 -13.30 -15.70
N TYR A 6 21.76 -12.97 -14.47
CA TYR A 6 20.63 -12.05 -14.28
C TYR A 6 21.06 -10.58 -14.32
N LEU A 7 22.29 -10.25 -13.92
CA LEU A 7 22.80 -8.88 -14.06
C LEU A 7 22.97 -8.47 -15.52
N ASN A 8 23.31 -9.41 -16.42
CA ASN A 8 23.40 -9.16 -17.84
C ASN A 8 22.04 -8.93 -18.52
N GLN A 9 20.93 -9.24 -17.86
CA GLN A 9 19.57 -8.95 -18.34
C GLN A 9 19.13 -7.52 -18.00
N LEU A 10 19.91 -6.76 -17.23
CA LEU A 10 19.62 -5.41 -16.82
C LEU A 10 20.31 -4.40 -17.72
N ASN A 11 19.66 -3.26 -17.95
CA ASN A 11 20.36 -2.11 -18.51
C ASN A 11 21.32 -1.53 -17.47
N GLU A 12 22.18 -0.61 -17.87
CA GLU A 12 23.21 -0.02 -17.02
C GLU A 12 22.64 0.61 -15.74
N SER A 13 21.64 1.48 -15.86
CA SER A 13 21.01 2.14 -14.70
C SER A 13 20.36 1.16 -13.73
N GLN A 14 19.69 0.11 -14.24
CA GLN A 14 19.13 -0.95 -13.43
C GLN A 14 20.22 -1.75 -12.72
N ARG A 15 21.30 -2.09 -13.44
CA ARG A 15 22.44 -2.84 -12.90
C ARG A 15 23.13 -2.06 -11.80
N GLU A 16 23.42 -0.78 -12.00
CA GLU A 16 23.98 0.09 -10.98
C GLU A 16 23.13 0.14 -9.71
N ALA A 17 21.80 0.30 -9.85
CA ALA A 17 20.86 0.30 -8.72
C ALA A 17 20.86 -1.03 -7.98
N VAL A 18 21.00 -2.17 -8.69
CA VAL A 18 21.03 -3.51 -8.10
C VAL A 18 22.32 -3.77 -7.33
N VAL A 19 23.47 -3.38 -7.85
CA VAL A 19 24.76 -3.69 -7.23
C VAL A 19 25.15 -2.72 -6.10
N TYR A 20 24.60 -1.51 -6.09
CA TYR A 20 24.88 -0.54 -5.04
C TYR A 20 24.29 -0.94 -3.69
N ASN A 21 25.11 -1.20 -2.68
CA ASN A 21 24.72 -1.63 -1.33
C ASN A 21 25.50 -0.94 -0.20
N GLU A 22 26.28 0.11 -0.52
CA GLU A 22 27.16 0.81 0.41
C GLU A 22 26.42 1.81 1.31
N GLY A 23 25.16 2.12 1.00
CA GLY A 23 24.37 3.07 1.76
C GLY A 23 22.94 3.21 1.26
N PRO A 24 22.23 4.27 1.70
CA PRO A 24 20.86 4.53 1.30
C PRO A 24 20.75 4.76 -0.21
N SER A 25 19.73 4.21 -0.82
CA SER A 25 19.49 4.38 -2.25
C SER A 25 18.01 4.67 -2.56
N LEU A 26 17.80 5.62 -3.45
CA LEU A 26 16.52 5.97 -4.01
C LEU A 26 16.52 5.65 -5.51
N VAL A 27 15.65 4.76 -5.92
CA VAL A 27 15.43 4.42 -7.34
C VAL A 27 14.18 5.14 -7.82
N VAL A 28 14.36 6.22 -8.55
CA VAL A 28 13.30 6.98 -9.19
C VAL A 28 13.01 6.36 -10.54
N ALA A 29 11.85 5.76 -10.69
CA ALA A 29 11.57 4.88 -11.81
C ALA A 29 10.28 5.27 -12.51
N GLY A 30 10.34 5.62 -13.76
CA GLY A 30 9.15 5.88 -14.57
C GLY A 30 8.24 4.65 -14.70
N ALA A 31 7.00 4.86 -15.11
CA ALA A 31 6.07 3.77 -15.39
C ALA A 31 6.69 2.79 -16.39
N GLY A 32 6.58 1.48 -16.13
CA GLY A 32 7.10 0.45 -17.03
C GLY A 32 8.61 0.36 -17.16
N SER A 33 9.40 1.03 -16.30
CA SER A 33 10.88 1.03 -16.33
C SER A 33 11.53 -0.18 -15.63
N GLY A 34 10.74 -1.07 -15.05
CA GLY A 34 11.24 -2.28 -14.38
C GLY A 34 11.52 -2.13 -12.89
N LYS A 35 10.80 -1.25 -12.18
CA LYS A 35 10.87 -1.08 -10.70
C LYS A 35 10.98 -2.42 -9.95
N THR A 36 9.98 -3.27 -10.12
CA THR A 36 9.91 -4.58 -9.45
C THR A 36 11.08 -5.49 -9.84
N ARG A 37 11.59 -5.38 -11.08
CA ARG A 37 12.75 -6.15 -11.54
C ARG A 37 14.01 -5.76 -10.79
N VAL A 38 14.25 -4.45 -10.60
CA VAL A 38 15.38 -3.96 -9.82
C VAL A 38 15.32 -4.46 -8.38
N LEU A 39 14.15 -4.37 -7.71
CA LEU A 39 14.00 -4.88 -6.35
C LEU A 39 14.23 -6.40 -6.26
N THR A 40 13.64 -7.17 -7.17
CA THR A 40 13.79 -8.63 -7.20
C THR A 40 15.25 -9.04 -7.36
N TYR A 41 15.96 -8.39 -8.29
CA TYR A 41 17.35 -8.71 -8.58
C TYR A 41 18.31 -8.19 -7.50
N LYS A 42 17.97 -7.06 -6.86
CA LYS A 42 18.70 -6.58 -5.69
C LYS A 42 18.61 -7.55 -4.52
N ILE A 43 17.44 -8.11 -4.24
CA ILE A 43 17.29 -9.15 -3.21
C ILE A 43 18.14 -10.39 -3.54
N ALA A 44 18.09 -10.84 -4.80
CA ALA A 44 18.93 -11.96 -5.24
C ALA A 44 20.42 -11.67 -5.09
N TYR A 45 20.84 -10.45 -5.43
CA TYR A 45 22.22 -9.98 -5.27
C TYR A 45 22.67 -9.95 -3.79
N LEU A 46 21.84 -9.40 -2.90
CA LEU A 46 22.13 -9.37 -1.47
C LEU A 46 22.27 -10.78 -0.87
N LEU A 47 21.42 -11.73 -1.28
CA LEU A 47 21.51 -13.11 -0.87
C LEU A 47 22.83 -13.76 -1.32
N GLN A 48 23.30 -13.45 -2.53
CA GLN A 48 24.60 -13.93 -3.03
C GLN A 48 25.81 -13.31 -2.32
N LEU A 49 25.67 -12.06 -1.84
CA LEU A 49 26.67 -11.45 -0.96
C LEU A 49 26.71 -12.09 0.45
N GLY A 50 25.87 -13.10 0.71
CA GLY A 50 25.85 -13.84 1.96
C GLY A 50 24.91 -13.27 3.03
N LEU A 51 24.03 -12.31 2.69
CA LEU A 51 23.01 -11.88 3.65
C LEU A 51 22.01 -13.02 3.89
N PRO A 52 21.76 -13.39 5.16
CA PRO A 52 20.74 -14.39 5.46
C PRO A 52 19.35 -13.94 4.98
N PRO A 53 18.55 -14.81 4.38
CA PRO A 53 17.24 -14.43 3.87
C PRO A 53 16.33 -13.75 4.91
N TYR A 54 16.36 -14.22 6.16
CA TYR A 54 15.56 -13.66 7.25
C TYR A 54 15.99 -12.25 7.67
N SER A 55 17.18 -11.79 7.28
CA SER A 55 17.68 -10.45 7.59
C SER A 55 17.34 -9.41 6.53
N ILE A 56 16.64 -9.81 5.47
CA ILE A 56 16.17 -8.91 4.41
C ILE A 56 14.67 -8.66 4.61
N LEU A 57 14.32 -7.38 4.79
CA LEU A 57 12.94 -6.90 4.88
C LEU A 57 12.54 -6.26 3.55
N ALA A 58 11.52 -6.80 2.90
CA ALA A 58 10.96 -6.25 1.66
C ALA A 58 9.49 -5.88 1.85
N LEU A 59 9.19 -4.59 1.75
CA LEU A 59 7.87 -4.02 1.97
C LEU A 59 7.25 -3.57 0.65
N THR A 60 5.97 -3.86 0.47
CA THR A 60 5.18 -3.42 -0.68
C THR A 60 3.77 -3.01 -0.25
N PHE A 61 2.98 -2.48 -1.19
CA PHE A 61 1.66 -1.91 -0.89
C PHE A 61 0.52 -2.93 -0.92
N THR A 62 0.61 -3.96 -1.77
CA THR A 62 -0.48 -4.91 -1.99
C THR A 62 -0.02 -6.36 -1.82
N ASN A 63 -0.93 -7.20 -1.32
CA ASN A 63 -0.65 -8.64 -1.21
C ASN A 63 -0.39 -9.29 -2.57
N LYS A 64 -0.98 -8.77 -3.65
CA LYS A 64 -0.70 -9.23 -5.01
C LYS A 64 0.75 -8.94 -5.40
N ALA A 65 1.22 -7.70 -5.19
CA ALA A 65 2.61 -7.32 -5.48
C ALA A 65 3.61 -8.13 -4.63
N ALA A 66 3.31 -8.35 -3.35
CA ALA A 66 4.14 -9.16 -2.47
C ALA A 66 4.27 -10.61 -2.98
N ARG A 67 3.17 -11.20 -3.43
CA ARG A 67 3.16 -12.56 -3.98
C ARG A 67 3.94 -12.65 -5.29
N GLU A 68 3.67 -11.76 -6.25
CA GLU A 68 4.36 -11.72 -7.53
C GLU A 68 5.87 -11.52 -7.36
N MET A 69 6.28 -10.64 -6.45
CA MET A 69 7.68 -10.41 -6.14
C MET A 69 8.32 -11.68 -5.55
N LYS A 70 7.62 -12.36 -4.61
CA LYS A 70 8.09 -13.60 -4.00
C LYS A 70 8.26 -14.73 -5.01
N GLU A 71 7.31 -14.88 -5.93
CA GLU A 71 7.38 -15.86 -7.02
C GLU A 71 8.58 -15.60 -7.94
N ARG A 72 8.84 -14.33 -8.29
CA ARG A 72 10.00 -13.94 -9.10
C ARG A 72 11.33 -14.21 -8.38
N ILE A 73 11.40 -13.94 -7.08
CA ILE A 73 12.61 -14.25 -6.29
C ILE A 73 12.79 -15.75 -6.18
N ALA A 74 11.73 -16.51 -5.96
CA ALA A 74 11.78 -17.98 -5.91
C ALA A 74 12.31 -18.60 -7.20
N ALA A 75 11.94 -18.04 -8.35
CA ALA A 75 12.46 -18.47 -9.64
C ALA A 75 13.98 -18.26 -9.81
N ILE A 76 14.56 -17.27 -9.10
CA ILE A 76 16.01 -16.98 -9.15
C ILE A 76 16.78 -17.75 -8.06
N THR A 77 16.26 -17.77 -6.83
CA THR A 77 16.99 -18.19 -5.63
C THR A 77 16.51 -19.50 -5.02
N GLY A 78 15.41 -20.04 -5.54
CA GLY A 78 14.72 -21.24 -5.05
C GLY A 78 13.66 -20.93 -3.98
N ASP A 79 12.63 -21.78 -3.92
CA ASP A 79 11.45 -21.61 -3.05
C ASP A 79 11.80 -21.55 -1.56
N GLN A 80 12.72 -22.39 -1.10
CA GLN A 80 13.12 -22.44 0.33
C GLN A 80 13.72 -21.10 0.78
N THR A 81 14.56 -20.49 -0.04
CA THR A 81 15.17 -19.19 0.24
C THR A 81 14.11 -18.09 0.25
N ALA A 82 13.24 -18.05 -0.76
CA ALA A 82 12.19 -17.06 -0.86
C ALA A 82 11.17 -17.11 0.30
N ARG A 83 10.89 -18.30 0.85
CA ARG A 83 10.00 -18.45 2.01
C ARG A 83 10.57 -17.88 3.31
N ARG A 84 11.89 -17.79 3.43
CA ARG A 84 12.59 -17.29 4.63
C ARG A 84 12.76 -15.77 4.64
N LEU A 85 12.48 -15.07 3.54
CA LEU A 85 12.50 -13.62 3.46
C LEU A 85 11.34 -13.02 4.29
N TRP A 86 11.61 -11.91 4.95
CA TRP A 86 10.54 -11.07 5.50
C TRP A 86 9.99 -10.16 4.40
N MET A 87 9.00 -10.69 3.69
CA MET A 87 8.39 -10.01 2.55
C MET A 87 6.88 -9.99 2.67
N GLY A 88 6.30 -8.80 2.52
CA GLY A 88 4.86 -8.62 2.62
C GLY A 88 4.44 -7.16 2.51
N THR A 89 3.17 -6.92 2.80
CA THR A 89 2.67 -5.54 2.97
C THR A 89 3.10 -5.00 4.34
N PHE A 90 3.15 -3.67 4.49
CA PHE A 90 3.42 -3.03 5.78
C PHE A 90 2.57 -3.66 6.89
N HIS A 91 1.25 -3.71 6.71
CA HIS A 91 0.34 -4.25 7.71
C HIS A 91 0.62 -5.72 8.05
N SER A 92 0.91 -6.58 7.07
CA SER A 92 1.18 -8.00 7.32
C SER A 92 2.49 -8.23 8.08
N ILE A 93 3.52 -7.45 7.78
CA ILE A 93 4.81 -7.55 8.46
C ILE A 93 4.71 -7.00 9.88
N PHE A 94 4.12 -5.82 10.05
CA PHE A 94 4.07 -5.17 11.36
C PHE A 94 3.05 -5.83 12.30
N SER A 95 1.95 -6.39 11.79
CA SER A 95 1.08 -7.24 12.62
C SER A 95 1.82 -8.46 13.17
N ARG A 96 2.71 -9.07 12.39
CA ARG A 96 3.55 -10.18 12.86
C ARG A 96 4.55 -9.73 13.95
N ILE A 97 5.16 -8.55 13.80
CA ILE A 97 6.03 -7.96 14.83
C ILE A 97 5.22 -7.68 16.10
N LEU A 98 4.07 -7.01 15.97
CA LEU A 98 3.21 -6.70 17.11
C LEU A 98 2.73 -7.95 17.85
N ARG A 99 2.44 -9.05 17.17
CA ARG A 99 2.09 -10.32 17.84
C ARG A 99 3.25 -10.89 18.67
N ASN A 100 4.47 -10.75 18.20
CA ASN A 100 5.66 -11.22 18.92
C ASN A 100 6.00 -10.33 20.13
N GLU A 101 5.60 -9.05 20.10
CA GLU A 101 5.95 -8.05 21.11
C GLU A 101 4.68 -7.50 21.82
N ALA A 102 3.57 -8.20 21.74
CA ALA A 102 2.25 -7.72 22.17
C ALA A 102 2.21 -7.29 23.64
N GLU A 103 2.95 -8.01 24.50
CA GLU A 103 3.03 -7.71 25.95
C GLU A 103 3.56 -6.30 26.23
N HIS A 104 4.48 -5.80 25.40
CA HIS A 104 5.05 -4.45 25.55
C HIS A 104 4.04 -3.34 25.31
N ILE A 105 2.96 -3.61 24.58
CA ILE A 105 1.94 -2.61 24.21
C ILE A 105 0.58 -2.88 24.87
N GLY A 106 0.52 -3.83 25.82
CA GLY A 106 -0.69 -4.15 26.59
C GLY A 106 -1.77 -4.89 25.79
N TYR A 107 -1.42 -5.55 24.69
CA TYR A 107 -2.33 -6.38 23.89
C TYR A 107 -2.01 -7.87 24.06
N PRO A 108 -3.00 -8.75 23.90
CA PRO A 108 -2.75 -10.19 23.81
C PRO A 108 -2.07 -10.53 22.49
N SER A 109 -1.21 -11.55 22.46
CA SER A 109 -0.51 -11.96 21.22
C SER A 109 -1.47 -12.46 20.12
N ASN A 110 -2.67 -12.89 20.50
CA ASN A 110 -3.74 -13.35 19.62
C ASN A 110 -4.78 -12.26 19.31
N PHE A 111 -4.43 -10.97 19.46
CA PHE A 111 -5.34 -9.86 19.18
C PHE A 111 -6.04 -10.00 17.83
N THR A 112 -7.31 -9.58 17.77
CA THR A 112 -8.11 -9.57 16.54
C THR A 112 -7.74 -8.35 15.69
N ILE A 113 -7.76 -8.50 14.36
CA ILE A 113 -7.62 -7.39 13.44
C ILE A 113 -9.00 -7.04 12.87
N TYR A 114 -9.52 -5.87 13.24
CA TYR A 114 -10.79 -5.37 12.77
C TYR A 114 -10.67 -4.85 11.32
N ASP A 115 -11.57 -5.29 10.47
CA ASP A 115 -11.71 -4.72 9.15
C ASP A 115 -12.52 -3.40 9.17
N ALA A 116 -12.70 -2.80 8.00
CA ALA A 116 -13.45 -1.54 7.89
C ALA A 116 -14.93 -1.67 8.31
N THR A 117 -15.51 -2.88 8.24
CA THR A 117 -16.91 -3.11 8.64
C THR A 117 -16.99 -3.26 10.15
N ASP A 118 -16.07 -4.01 10.76
CA ASP A 118 -15.98 -4.20 12.20
C ASP A 118 -15.76 -2.83 12.90
N SER A 119 -14.81 -2.04 12.39
CA SER A 119 -14.57 -0.67 12.87
C SER A 119 -15.79 0.23 12.75
N LYS A 120 -16.57 0.11 11.66
CA LYS A 120 -17.80 0.88 11.48
C LYS A 120 -18.90 0.44 12.46
N SER A 121 -19.02 -0.86 12.71
CA SER A 121 -20.00 -1.39 13.66
C SER A 121 -19.74 -0.83 15.05
N LEU A 122 -18.49 -0.92 15.53
CA LEU A 122 -18.09 -0.38 16.82
C LEU A 122 -18.31 1.14 16.92
N LEU A 123 -17.92 1.91 15.91
CA LEU A 123 -18.15 3.36 15.90
C LEU A 123 -19.64 3.71 15.91
N LYS A 124 -20.46 2.97 15.19
CA LYS A 124 -21.91 3.14 15.19
C LYS A 124 -22.52 2.90 16.58
N SER A 125 -22.06 1.86 17.28
CA SER A 125 -22.46 1.54 18.64
C SER A 125 -22.10 2.70 19.59
N ILE A 126 -20.87 3.21 19.52
CA ILE A 126 -20.40 4.31 20.34
C ILE A 126 -21.21 5.60 20.11
N ILE A 127 -21.46 5.97 18.85
CA ILE A 127 -22.26 7.14 18.48
C ILE A 127 -23.68 7.03 19.07
N LYS A 128 -24.29 5.83 18.99
CA LYS A 128 -25.61 5.55 19.56
C LYS A 128 -25.61 5.62 21.07
N GLU A 129 -24.64 5.02 21.76
CA GLU A 129 -24.50 5.05 23.23
C GLU A 129 -24.31 6.47 23.77
N MET A 130 -23.58 7.30 23.00
CA MET A 130 -23.40 8.71 23.32
C MET A 130 -24.62 9.58 22.97
N GLN A 131 -25.68 8.99 22.44
CA GLN A 131 -26.92 9.69 22.00
C GLN A 131 -26.65 10.84 21.02
N LEU A 132 -25.67 10.66 20.14
CA LEU A 132 -25.28 11.68 19.16
C LEU A 132 -26.13 11.53 17.87
N ASP A 133 -26.43 12.68 17.24
CA ASP A 133 -27.12 12.72 15.96
C ASP A 133 -26.24 12.13 14.83
N ASP A 134 -26.67 11.05 14.22
CA ASP A 134 -25.97 10.33 13.15
C ASP A 134 -25.87 11.12 11.85
N LYS A 135 -26.72 12.14 11.66
CA LYS A 135 -26.64 13.09 10.53
C LYS A 135 -25.49 14.09 10.71
N VAL A 136 -25.18 14.44 11.95
CA VAL A 136 -24.07 15.30 12.32
C VAL A 136 -22.77 14.47 12.39
N TYR A 137 -22.77 13.42 13.21
CA TYR A 137 -21.64 12.50 13.38
C TYR A 137 -21.69 11.36 12.35
N ARG A 138 -21.65 11.70 11.07
CA ARG A 138 -21.71 10.73 9.99
C ARG A 138 -20.59 9.71 10.13
N LEU A 139 -20.95 8.44 10.20
CA LEU A 139 -20.03 7.33 10.44
C LEU A 139 -18.78 7.36 9.55
N GLY A 140 -18.93 7.60 8.26
CA GLY A 140 -17.80 7.68 7.32
C GLY A 140 -16.85 8.85 7.61
N MET A 141 -17.39 9.99 8.04
CA MET A 141 -16.58 11.16 8.41
C MET A 141 -15.82 10.90 9.72
N VAL A 142 -16.49 10.34 10.74
CA VAL A 142 -15.87 9.99 12.02
C VAL A 142 -14.73 9.00 11.81
N GLN A 143 -14.99 7.92 11.06
CA GLN A 143 -13.98 6.92 10.72
C GLN A 143 -12.78 7.54 9.99
N SER A 144 -13.04 8.38 8.99
CA SER A 144 -11.97 9.04 8.21
C SER A 144 -11.09 9.96 9.08
N ARG A 145 -11.68 10.72 10.00
CA ARG A 145 -10.92 11.60 10.90
C ARG A 145 -10.06 10.82 11.88
N ILE A 146 -10.58 9.73 12.47
CA ILE A 146 -9.81 8.84 13.36
C ILE A 146 -8.68 8.18 12.58
N SER A 147 -8.96 7.65 11.39
CA SER A 147 -7.95 7.05 10.51
C SER A 147 -6.82 8.03 10.16
N ASN A 148 -7.17 9.26 9.77
CA ASN A 148 -6.19 10.30 9.48
C ASN A 148 -5.32 10.65 10.70
N ALA A 149 -5.92 10.75 11.89
CA ALA A 149 -5.18 10.98 13.12
C ALA A 149 -4.19 9.85 13.40
N LYS A 150 -4.62 8.58 13.31
CA LYS A 150 -3.75 7.41 13.49
C LYS A 150 -2.60 7.38 12.48
N ASN A 151 -2.89 7.63 11.21
CA ASN A 151 -1.88 7.67 10.15
C ASN A 151 -0.88 8.83 10.29
N SER A 152 -1.28 9.89 11.00
CA SER A 152 -0.42 11.00 11.40
C SER A 152 0.22 10.80 12.79
N LEU A 153 0.09 9.61 13.38
CA LEU A 153 0.59 9.23 14.70
C LEU A 153 0.01 10.07 15.87
N ILE A 154 -1.20 10.60 15.69
CA ILE A 154 -1.90 11.34 16.70
C ILE A 154 -2.80 10.37 17.47
N THR A 155 -2.37 9.99 18.69
CA THR A 155 -3.17 9.19 19.62
C THR A 155 -4.38 9.98 20.11
N TYR A 156 -5.38 9.30 20.70
CA TYR A 156 -6.55 10.00 21.28
C TYR A 156 -6.16 11.03 22.37
N THR A 157 -5.09 10.78 23.13
CA THR A 157 -4.56 11.72 24.12
C THR A 157 -3.89 12.92 23.45
N ALA A 158 -3.09 12.71 22.41
CA ALA A 158 -2.47 13.79 21.65
C ALA A 158 -3.53 14.61 20.86
N TYR A 159 -4.61 13.97 20.43
CA TYR A 159 -5.73 14.64 19.75
C TYR A 159 -6.38 15.73 20.62
N GLU A 160 -6.59 15.45 21.90
CA GLU A 160 -7.14 16.42 22.86
C GLU A 160 -6.25 17.67 23.03
N GLN A 161 -4.95 17.50 22.86
CA GLN A 161 -3.95 18.58 23.02
C GLN A 161 -3.70 19.35 21.70
N ASN A 162 -4.16 18.82 20.58
CA ASN A 162 -3.97 19.43 19.27
C ASN A 162 -5.04 20.49 18.99
N LYS A 163 -4.69 21.76 19.20
CA LYS A 163 -5.61 22.91 19.04
C LYS A 163 -6.22 23.00 17.64
N GLU A 164 -5.44 22.72 16.60
CA GLU A 164 -5.92 22.79 15.21
C GLU A 164 -7.00 21.75 14.91
N LEU A 165 -6.82 20.50 15.40
CA LEU A 165 -7.81 19.45 15.24
C LEU A 165 -9.09 19.76 16.04
N VAL A 166 -8.94 20.21 17.29
CA VAL A 166 -10.09 20.58 18.13
C VAL A 166 -10.88 21.73 17.52
N GLU A 167 -10.19 22.76 17.00
CA GLU A 167 -10.84 23.88 16.33
C GLU A 167 -11.52 23.45 15.00
N SER A 168 -10.86 22.58 14.23
CA SER A 168 -11.45 21.98 13.03
C SER A 168 -12.73 21.20 13.32
N ASP A 169 -12.76 20.47 14.47
CA ASP A 169 -13.95 19.73 14.89
C ASP A 169 -15.08 20.66 15.35
N MET A 170 -14.74 21.74 16.05
CA MET A 170 -15.72 22.77 16.42
C MET A 170 -16.33 23.43 15.18
N ASN A 171 -15.49 23.82 14.23
CA ASN A 171 -15.95 24.42 12.96
C ASN A 171 -16.82 23.47 12.15
N ALA A 172 -16.53 22.19 12.19
CA ALA A 172 -17.33 21.12 11.56
C ALA A 172 -18.58 20.73 12.37
N LYS A 173 -18.84 21.36 13.52
CA LYS A 173 -19.94 21.05 14.45
C LYS A 173 -19.92 19.63 15.03
N VAL A 174 -18.72 19.07 15.22
CA VAL A 174 -18.52 17.73 15.78
C VAL A 174 -17.54 17.75 16.97
N PRO A 175 -17.77 18.59 18.00
CA PRO A 175 -16.81 18.82 19.09
C PRO A 175 -16.53 17.56 19.95
N LEU A 176 -17.38 16.53 19.89
CA LEU A 176 -17.22 15.29 20.65
C LEU A 176 -16.45 14.21 19.89
N LEU A 177 -15.86 14.52 18.73
CA LEU A 177 -15.09 13.55 17.94
C LEU A 177 -13.92 12.94 18.75
N ARG A 178 -13.22 13.77 19.53
CA ARG A 178 -12.17 13.32 20.45
C ARG A 178 -12.64 12.27 21.45
N GLU A 179 -13.86 12.47 22.01
CA GLU A 179 -14.43 11.53 22.97
C GLU A 179 -14.85 10.22 22.28
N ILE A 180 -15.36 10.28 21.05
CA ILE A 180 -15.63 9.11 20.23
C ILE A 180 -14.33 8.35 19.98
N TYR A 181 -13.23 9.02 19.59
CA TYR A 181 -11.94 8.40 19.36
C TYR A 181 -11.40 7.71 20.62
N LYS A 182 -11.48 8.38 21.77
CA LYS A 182 -11.07 7.81 23.06
C LYS A 182 -11.85 6.54 23.40
N ARG A 183 -13.19 6.56 23.29
CA ARG A 183 -14.04 5.39 23.53
C ARG A 183 -13.76 4.26 22.54
N TYR A 184 -13.58 4.61 21.27
CA TYR A 184 -13.22 3.64 20.23
C TYR A 184 -11.92 2.92 20.58
N GLN A 185 -10.88 3.65 20.92
CA GLN A 185 -9.58 3.05 21.26
C GLN A 185 -9.64 2.23 22.54
N SER A 186 -10.40 2.69 23.55
CA SER A 186 -10.58 1.96 24.82
C SER A 186 -11.31 0.64 24.60
N ARG A 187 -12.36 0.63 23.78
CA ARG A 187 -13.10 -0.60 23.46
C ARG A 187 -12.26 -1.56 22.61
N CYS A 188 -11.51 -1.07 21.63
CA CYS A 188 -10.57 -1.89 20.88
C CYS A 188 -9.55 -2.57 21.81
N LEU A 189 -8.99 -1.84 22.77
CA LEU A 189 -8.05 -2.40 23.74
C LEU A 189 -8.71 -3.44 24.64
N GLN A 190 -9.91 -3.16 25.17
CA GLN A 190 -10.68 -4.11 26.00
C GLN A 190 -11.03 -5.38 25.26
N ALA A 191 -11.39 -5.26 23.98
CA ALA A 191 -11.69 -6.40 23.10
C ALA A 191 -10.42 -7.13 22.64
N GLY A 192 -9.22 -6.70 23.02
CA GLY A 192 -7.97 -7.23 22.48
C GLY A 192 -7.93 -7.14 20.96
N ALA A 193 -8.37 -6.03 20.39
CA ALA A 193 -8.47 -5.83 18.95
C ALA A 193 -7.74 -4.58 18.48
N MET A 194 -7.26 -4.60 17.22
CA MET A 194 -6.65 -3.49 16.52
C MET A 194 -7.30 -3.33 15.15
N ASP A 195 -7.58 -2.11 14.71
CA ASP A 195 -7.87 -1.86 13.31
C ASP A 195 -6.57 -1.79 12.45
N PHE A 196 -6.72 -1.65 11.13
CA PHE A 196 -5.57 -1.57 10.24
C PHE A 196 -4.64 -0.38 10.56
N ASP A 197 -5.20 0.76 10.94
CA ASP A 197 -4.40 1.95 11.23
C ASP A 197 -3.66 1.78 12.59
N ASP A 198 -4.25 1.03 13.54
CA ASP A 198 -3.60 0.69 14.80
C ASP A 198 -2.32 -0.14 14.58
N LEU A 199 -2.28 -1.02 13.59
CA LEU A 199 -1.07 -1.82 13.33
C LEU A 199 0.16 -0.94 13.08
N LEU A 200 -0.02 0.18 12.40
CA LEU A 200 1.06 1.13 12.13
C LEU A 200 1.30 2.07 13.32
N LEU A 201 0.24 2.56 13.95
CA LEU A 201 0.32 3.42 15.12
C LEU A 201 1.01 2.70 16.28
N GLN A 202 0.55 1.50 16.64
CA GLN A 202 1.11 0.70 17.74
C GLN A 202 2.55 0.26 17.47
N THR A 203 2.92 -0.01 16.22
CA THR A 203 4.33 -0.27 15.87
C THR A 203 5.21 0.96 16.13
N ASN A 204 4.73 2.16 15.79
CA ASN A 204 5.46 3.39 16.10
C ASN A 204 5.56 3.66 17.60
N ILE A 205 4.50 3.39 18.37
CA ILE A 205 4.49 3.48 19.83
C ILE A 205 5.47 2.47 20.42
N LEU A 206 5.41 1.20 20.01
CA LEU A 206 6.33 0.14 20.43
C LEU A 206 7.80 0.56 20.23
N PHE A 207 8.14 1.06 19.06
CA PHE A 207 9.52 1.48 18.75
C PHE A 207 9.96 2.76 19.46
N ARG A 208 9.02 3.64 19.83
CA ARG A 208 9.29 4.84 20.63
C ARG A 208 9.53 4.49 22.11
N ASP A 209 8.64 3.69 22.67
CA ASP A 209 8.57 3.48 24.13
C ASP A 209 9.43 2.29 24.59
N HIS A 210 9.80 1.38 23.67
CA HIS A 210 10.63 0.21 23.94
C HIS A 210 11.88 0.19 23.02
N PRO A 211 12.90 1.02 23.32
CA PRO A 211 14.12 1.10 22.49
C PRO A 211 14.84 -0.24 22.30
N ALA A 212 14.79 -1.12 23.31
CA ALA A 212 15.38 -2.45 23.20
C ALA A 212 14.72 -3.32 22.12
N VAL A 213 13.39 -3.19 21.93
CA VAL A 213 12.66 -3.85 20.86
C VAL A 213 13.07 -3.28 19.52
N LEU A 214 13.16 -1.96 19.38
CA LEU A 214 13.64 -1.33 18.16
C LEU A 214 15.04 -1.81 17.79
N GLU A 215 15.99 -1.87 18.76
CA GLU A 215 17.33 -2.35 18.53
C GLU A 215 17.38 -3.84 18.12
N LYS A 216 16.52 -4.67 18.70
CA LYS A 216 16.34 -6.06 18.28
C LYS A 216 16.04 -6.16 16.78
N TYR A 217 15.08 -5.37 16.29
CA TYR A 217 14.69 -5.40 14.87
C TYR A 217 15.67 -4.66 13.95
N ARG A 218 16.38 -3.63 14.40
CA ARG A 218 17.51 -3.01 13.68
C ARG A 218 18.63 -4.01 13.43
N ASN A 219 18.97 -4.80 14.42
CA ASN A 219 20.01 -5.83 14.29
C ASN A 219 19.54 -7.03 13.48
N PHE A 220 18.24 -7.34 13.53
CA PHE A 220 17.65 -8.45 12.77
C PHE A 220 17.53 -8.12 11.27
N PHE A 221 17.03 -6.94 10.91
CA PHE A 221 16.89 -6.51 9.53
C PHE A 221 18.14 -5.74 9.06
N ARG A 222 19.03 -6.46 8.39
CA ARG A 222 20.28 -5.88 7.87
C ARG A 222 20.10 -5.05 6.60
N TYR A 223 19.04 -5.32 5.84
CA TYR A 223 18.71 -4.57 4.63
C TYR A 223 17.20 -4.42 4.48
N VAL A 224 16.76 -3.21 4.18
CA VAL A 224 15.34 -2.88 4.01
C VAL A 224 15.09 -2.42 2.58
N LEU A 225 14.09 -3.01 1.93
CA LEU A 225 13.65 -2.60 0.60
C LEU A 225 12.18 -2.19 0.65
N VAL A 226 11.83 -1.10 -0.01
CA VAL A 226 10.44 -0.60 -0.05
C VAL A 226 10.06 -0.31 -1.49
N ASP A 227 8.98 -0.95 -1.95
CA ASP A 227 8.36 -0.67 -3.25
C ASP A 227 7.27 0.38 -3.14
N GLU A 228 7.00 1.09 -4.24
CA GLU A 228 5.98 2.16 -4.35
C GLU A 228 6.06 3.20 -3.21
N TYR A 229 7.28 3.65 -2.90
CA TYR A 229 7.54 4.51 -1.74
C TYR A 229 6.79 5.85 -1.77
N GLN A 230 6.40 6.35 -2.95
CA GLN A 230 5.58 7.55 -3.13
C GLN A 230 4.18 7.43 -2.50
N ASP A 231 3.70 6.21 -2.26
CA ASP A 231 2.38 5.94 -1.68
C ASP A 231 2.40 5.70 -0.17
N THR A 232 3.58 5.83 0.47
CA THR A 232 3.70 5.68 1.92
C THR A 232 3.09 6.86 2.66
N ASN A 233 2.41 6.57 3.80
CA ASN A 233 1.98 7.57 4.75
C ASN A 233 3.08 7.89 5.78
N PHE A 234 2.84 8.88 6.63
CA PHE A 234 3.81 9.30 7.65
C PHE A 234 4.18 8.18 8.62
N ALA A 235 3.19 7.39 9.08
CA ALA A 235 3.43 6.29 10.01
C ALA A 235 4.33 5.21 9.41
N GLN A 236 4.11 4.82 8.15
CA GLN A 236 4.93 3.86 7.42
C GLN A 236 6.35 4.37 7.19
N HIS A 237 6.46 5.63 6.77
CA HIS A 237 7.74 6.29 6.56
C HIS A 237 8.59 6.29 7.83
N LEU A 238 8.01 6.70 8.97
CA LEU A 238 8.73 6.79 10.25
C LEU A 238 9.19 5.42 10.77
N ILE A 239 8.38 4.36 10.58
CA ILE A 239 8.81 2.99 10.94
C ILE A 239 10.07 2.60 10.16
N VAL A 240 10.06 2.81 8.83
CA VAL A 240 11.19 2.48 7.97
C VAL A 240 12.42 3.31 8.35
N GLN A 241 12.24 4.61 8.57
CA GLN A 241 13.31 5.49 9.01
C GLN A 241 13.97 4.98 10.30
N ARG A 242 13.18 4.69 11.34
CA ARG A 242 13.70 4.19 12.62
C ARG A 242 14.45 2.88 12.49
N LEU A 243 13.97 1.96 11.66
CA LEU A 243 14.66 0.68 11.43
C LEU A 243 16.02 0.87 10.77
N CYS A 244 16.13 1.83 9.83
CA CYS A 244 17.32 2.01 8.99
C CYS A 244 18.32 3.06 9.50
N GLU A 245 17.93 3.88 10.48
CA GLU A 245 18.68 5.05 10.95
C GLU A 245 20.15 4.76 11.30
N ARG A 246 20.44 3.58 11.85
CA ARG A 246 21.79 3.20 12.26
C ARG A 246 22.66 2.67 11.14
N HIS A 247 22.13 1.76 10.34
CA HIS A 247 22.93 1.04 9.34
C HIS A 247 22.86 1.65 7.94
N GLY A 248 21.85 2.48 7.65
CA GLY A 248 21.67 3.12 6.36
C GLY A 248 21.41 2.17 5.18
N HIS A 249 21.30 0.87 5.39
CA HIS A 249 21.08 -0.11 4.32
C HIS A 249 19.60 -0.16 3.93
N ILE A 250 19.20 0.80 3.11
CA ILE A 250 17.85 0.94 2.62
C ILE A 250 17.85 1.21 1.11
N CYS A 251 16.96 0.55 0.40
CA CYS A 251 16.66 0.84 -0.99
C CYS A 251 15.16 1.09 -1.13
N VAL A 252 14.78 2.31 -1.49
CA VAL A 252 13.40 2.64 -1.80
C VAL A 252 13.24 2.81 -3.31
N VAL A 253 12.15 2.30 -3.84
CA VAL A 253 11.81 2.40 -5.26
C VAL A 253 10.44 3.04 -5.38
N GLY A 254 10.30 3.98 -6.29
CA GLY A 254 9.02 4.64 -6.51
C GLY A 254 8.98 5.47 -7.78
N ASP A 255 7.78 5.91 -8.09
CA ASP A 255 7.51 6.86 -9.17
C ASP A 255 6.66 8.02 -8.63
N ASP A 256 7.29 9.12 -8.41
CA ASP A 256 6.65 10.34 -7.92
C ASP A 256 5.52 10.84 -8.85
N ALA A 257 5.59 10.51 -10.14
CA ALA A 257 4.51 10.80 -11.09
C ALA A 257 3.27 9.89 -10.93
N GLN A 258 3.38 8.78 -10.19
CA GLN A 258 2.30 7.82 -9.92
C GLN A 258 1.70 7.95 -8.51
N SER A 259 2.01 8.98 -7.74
CA SER A 259 1.42 9.19 -6.41
C SER A 259 -0.05 9.59 -6.51
N ILE A 260 -0.95 8.60 -6.37
CA ILE A 260 -2.41 8.78 -6.52
C ILE A 260 -3.20 8.40 -5.26
N TYR A 261 -2.52 8.05 -4.16
CA TYR A 261 -3.14 7.61 -2.90
C TYR A 261 -3.15 8.67 -1.79
N SER A 262 -3.04 9.96 -2.13
CA SER A 262 -3.12 11.06 -1.15
C SER A 262 -4.41 11.02 -0.31
N PHE A 263 -5.54 10.58 -0.90
CA PHE A 263 -6.81 10.40 -0.20
C PHE A 263 -6.80 9.27 0.86
N ARG A 264 -5.74 8.43 0.88
CA ARG A 264 -5.46 7.42 1.90
C ARG A 264 -4.30 7.82 2.82
N GLY A 265 -3.94 9.10 2.85
CA GLY A 265 -2.87 9.63 3.68
C GLY A 265 -1.46 9.45 3.10
N ALA A 266 -1.32 9.00 1.84
CA ALA A 266 -0.01 8.97 1.18
C ALA A 266 0.56 10.39 1.09
N ASN A 267 1.86 10.49 1.38
CA ASN A 267 2.58 11.75 1.34
C ASN A 267 3.74 11.66 0.34
N ILE A 268 3.58 12.33 -0.79
CA ILE A 268 4.60 12.37 -1.85
C ILE A 268 5.93 12.96 -1.35
N ASP A 269 5.90 13.81 -0.32
CA ASP A 269 7.11 14.41 0.24
C ASP A 269 8.05 13.35 0.84
N ASN A 270 7.54 12.17 1.23
CA ASN A 270 8.37 11.08 1.69
C ASN A 270 9.41 10.65 0.64
N ILE A 271 9.05 10.59 -0.63
CA ILE A 271 10.00 10.27 -1.71
C ILE A 271 10.79 11.49 -2.15
N LEU A 272 10.16 12.66 -2.23
CA LEU A 272 10.83 13.90 -2.68
C LEU A 272 11.92 14.34 -1.70
N GLN A 273 11.73 14.16 -0.41
CA GLN A 273 12.66 14.54 0.66
C GLN A 273 13.61 13.41 1.07
N PHE A 274 13.48 12.21 0.50
CA PHE A 274 14.25 11.03 0.91
C PHE A 274 15.77 11.30 0.92
N LYS A 275 16.28 11.97 -0.09
CA LYS A 275 17.71 12.34 -0.19
C LYS A 275 18.17 13.19 1.00
N ASN A 276 17.31 14.06 1.53
CA ASN A 276 17.64 14.97 2.61
C ASN A 276 17.65 14.28 3.98
N LEU A 277 16.95 13.15 4.09
CA LEU A 277 16.84 12.37 5.33
C LEU A 277 18.02 11.44 5.56
N TYR A 278 18.69 11.01 4.49
CA TYR A 278 19.77 10.05 4.56
C TYR A 278 21.05 10.62 3.96
N THR A 279 22.03 10.89 4.81
CA THR A 279 23.37 11.34 4.37
C THR A 279 23.99 10.29 3.46
N GLY A 280 24.55 10.71 2.33
CA GLY A 280 25.16 9.80 1.35
C GLY A 280 24.17 9.03 0.48
N CYS A 281 22.87 9.40 0.48
CA CYS A 281 21.88 8.77 -0.37
C CYS A 281 22.25 8.90 -1.86
N ARG A 282 22.32 7.75 -2.56
CA ARG A 282 22.53 7.70 -4.00
C ARG A 282 21.19 7.58 -4.74
N ILE A 283 21.00 8.40 -5.77
CA ILE A 283 19.79 8.40 -6.59
C ILE A 283 20.08 7.70 -7.91
N PHE A 284 19.26 6.72 -8.27
CA PHE A 284 19.26 6.04 -9.56
C PHE A 284 18.00 6.38 -10.32
N LYS A 285 18.10 6.71 -11.61
CA LYS A 285 16.98 7.05 -12.46
C LYS A 285 16.75 5.94 -13.49
N LEU A 286 15.56 5.35 -13.48
CA LEU A 286 15.16 4.38 -14.49
C LEU A 286 14.24 5.06 -15.51
N GLU A 287 14.85 5.56 -16.58
CA GLU A 287 14.18 6.44 -17.55
C GLU A 287 13.60 5.68 -18.76
N ARG A 288 14.13 4.49 -19.07
CA ARG A 288 13.65 3.68 -20.19
C ARG A 288 12.36 2.92 -19.83
N ASN A 289 11.29 3.20 -20.57
CA ASN A 289 10.03 2.48 -20.47
C ASN A 289 10.01 1.28 -21.43
N TYR A 290 9.80 0.08 -20.87
CA TYR A 290 9.72 -1.19 -21.63
C TYR A 290 8.28 -1.63 -21.92
N ARG A 291 7.28 -0.99 -21.30
CA ARG A 291 5.88 -1.39 -21.35
C ARG A 291 5.14 -0.73 -22.50
N SER A 292 5.22 0.59 -22.58
CA SER A 292 4.36 1.41 -23.42
C SER A 292 5.08 1.97 -24.64
N THR A 293 4.33 2.38 -25.66
CA THR A 293 4.81 3.20 -26.77
C THR A 293 5.07 4.64 -26.31
N GLN A 294 5.83 5.43 -27.09
CA GLN A 294 6.24 6.77 -26.68
C GLN A 294 5.05 7.74 -26.44
N ASN A 295 3.95 7.62 -27.18
CA ASN A 295 2.77 8.46 -27.01
C ASN A 295 2.04 8.29 -25.66
N ILE A 296 2.32 7.21 -24.92
CA ILE A 296 1.74 6.92 -23.61
C ILE A 296 2.64 7.42 -22.46
N VAL A 297 3.89 7.79 -22.77
CA VAL A 297 4.87 8.20 -21.75
C VAL A 297 4.58 9.63 -21.29
N ILE A 298 4.46 9.79 -19.96
CA ILE A 298 4.17 11.08 -19.32
C ILE A 298 5.40 11.99 -19.31
N ASP A 299 5.25 13.25 -19.74
CA ASP A 299 6.30 14.28 -19.75
C ASP A 299 5.87 15.63 -19.16
N LYS A 300 4.57 15.81 -18.85
CA LYS A 300 3.97 17.09 -18.45
C LYS A 300 3.78 17.28 -16.94
N ASN A 301 4.24 16.34 -16.13
CA ASN A 301 4.14 16.50 -14.67
C ASN A 301 5.23 17.45 -14.16
N THR A 302 4.83 18.54 -13.49
CA THR A 302 5.75 19.57 -12.99
C THR A 302 6.27 19.30 -11.58
N ARG A 303 5.49 18.56 -10.74
CA ARG A 303 5.87 18.21 -9.37
C ARG A 303 6.48 16.81 -9.35
N GLN A 304 7.75 16.71 -9.76
CA GLN A 304 8.47 15.45 -9.80
C GLN A 304 9.97 15.63 -9.68
N ILE A 305 10.68 14.56 -9.32
CA ILE A 305 12.14 14.49 -9.41
C ILE A 305 12.51 14.52 -10.90
N PRO A 306 13.38 15.43 -11.36
CA PRO A 306 13.72 15.55 -12.76
C PRO A 306 14.21 14.24 -13.36
N LYS A 307 13.48 13.73 -14.36
CA LYS A 307 13.79 12.52 -15.14
C LYS A 307 13.21 12.66 -16.55
N THR A 308 13.86 12.02 -17.52
CA THR A 308 13.39 11.98 -18.90
C THR A 308 12.95 10.55 -19.25
N VAL A 309 11.65 10.28 -19.10
CA VAL A 309 11.13 8.97 -19.44
C VAL A 309 10.96 8.83 -20.96
N TYR A 310 11.53 7.79 -21.53
CA TYR A 310 11.45 7.52 -22.98
C TYR A 310 11.19 6.04 -23.27
N SER A 311 10.64 5.77 -24.45
CA SER A 311 10.44 4.42 -24.97
C SER A 311 11.19 4.25 -26.30
N GLU A 312 11.87 3.13 -26.47
CA GLU A 312 12.48 2.75 -27.77
C GLU A 312 11.51 2.04 -28.69
N LYS A 313 10.27 1.82 -28.24
CA LYS A 313 9.21 1.32 -29.09
C LYS A 313 8.77 2.43 -30.05
N GLU A 314 8.11 2.02 -31.14
CA GLU A 314 7.45 2.96 -32.07
C GLU A 314 6.53 3.94 -31.32
N ALA A 315 6.23 5.07 -31.95
CA ALA A 315 5.38 6.11 -31.34
C ALA A 315 4.02 5.56 -30.88
N GLY A 316 3.49 4.59 -31.59
CA GLY A 316 2.17 4.00 -31.34
C GLY A 316 1.02 4.93 -31.77
N ASN A 317 -0.20 4.49 -31.53
CA ASN A 317 -1.40 5.29 -31.81
C ASN A 317 -1.51 6.47 -30.84
N LYS A 318 -2.11 7.56 -31.29
CA LYS A 318 -2.47 8.69 -30.42
C LYS A 318 -3.54 8.26 -29.41
N VAL A 319 -3.49 8.83 -28.23
CA VAL A 319 -4.56 8.67 -27.23
C VAL A 319 -5.82 9.33 -27.73
N SER A 320 -6.93 8.58 -27.73
CA SER A 320 -8.25 9.11 -28.12
C SER A 320 -9.04 9.50 -26.88
N VAL A 321 -9.68 10.65 -26.91
CA VAL A 321 -10.56 11.15 -25.85
C VAL A 321 -11.98 11.17 -26.40
N PHE A 322 -12.90 10.55 -25.66
CA PHE A 322 -14.33 10.53 -26.01
C PHE A 322 -15.11 11.22 -24.89
N THR A 323 -16.07 12.06 -25.27
CA THR A 323 -17.02 12.67 -24.35
C THR A 323 -18.38 12.05 -24.58
N SER A 324 -19.01 11.58 -23.52
CA SER A 324 -20.35 10.98 -23.55
C SER A 324 -21.33 11.85 -22.77
N TYR A 325 -22.59 11.89 -23.19
CA TYR A 325 -23.66 12.62 -22.49
C TYR A 325 -24.20 11.89 -21.25
N SER A 326 -23.96 10.57 -21.18
CA SER A 326 -24.38 9.75 -20.07
C SER A 326 -23.41 8.61 -19.84
N ASP A 327 -23.44 8.04 -18.64
CA ASP A 327 -22.71 6.84 -18.26
C ASP A 327 -23.14 5.59 -19.10
N TYR A 328 -24.41 5.52 -19.53
CA TYR A 328 -24.87 4.48 -20.46
C TYR A 328 -24.21 4.59 -21.84
N GLU A 329 -24.07 5.79 -22.38
CA GLU A 329 -23.38 6.04 -23.63
C GLU A 329 -21.88 5.73 -23.50
N GLU A 330 -21.25 6.08 -22.37
CA GLU A 330 -19.87 5.73 -22.06
C GLU A 330 -19.68 4.20 -22.12
N GLY A 331 -20.52 3.46 -21.38
CA GLY A 331 -20.47 2.00 -21.35
C GLY A 331 -20.68 1.37 -22.72
N TYR A 332 -21.63 1.89 -23.48
CA TYR A 332 -21.89 1.42 -24.85
C TYR A 332 -20.68 1.67 -25.76
N THR A 333 -20.09 2.84 -25.72
CA THR A 333 -18.92 3.21 -26.53
C THR A 333 -17.72 2.34 -26.22
N VAL A 334 -17.44 2.11 -24.94
CA VAL A 334 -16.35 1.23 -24.51
C VAL A 334 -16.55 -0.20 -25.01
N ALA A 335 -17.75 -0.77 -24.80
CA ALA A 335 -18.05 -2.14 -25.21
C ALA A 335 -18.05 -2.29 -26.74
N ALA A 336 -18.51 -1.25 -27.48
CA ALA A 336 -18.46 -1.22 -28.94
C ALA A 336 -17.02 -1.25 -29.46
N ARG A 337 -16.14 -0.44 -28.87
CA ARG A 337 -14.72 -0.38 -29.26
C ARG A 337 -13.99 -1.69 -28.97
N ILE A 338 -14.23 -2.33 -27.84
CA ILE A 338 -13.65 -3.64 -27.55
C ILE A 338 -14.08 -4.66 -28.59
N ASN A 339 -15.39 -4.71 -28.92
CA ASN A 339 -15.92 -5.64 -29.91
C ASN A 339 -15.36 -5.38 -31.32
N GLU A 340 -15.22 -4.12 -31.71
CA GLU A 340 -14.59 -3.71 -32.97
C GLU A 340 -13.13 -4.20 -33.04
N MET A 341 -12.34 -3.94 -32.01
CA MET A 341 -10.91 -4.28 -31.99
C MET A 341 -10.69 -5.80 -31.92
N HIS A 342 -11.54 -6.52 -31.17
CA HIS A 342 -11.48 -7.98 -31.08
C HIS A 342 -11.96 -8.65 -32.38
N GLY A 343 -13.13 -8.26 -32.90
CA GLY A 343 -13.78 -8.95 -34.03
C GLY A 343 -13.25 -8.53 -35.40
N ILE A 344 -13.18 -7.22 -35.69
CA ILE A 344 -12.85 -6.69 -37.02
C ILE A 344 -11.34 -6.76 -37.28
N LEU A 345 -10.53 -6.46 -36.29
CA LEU A 345 -9.07 -6.45 -36.43
C LEU A 345 -8.43 -7.82 -36.16
N GLY A 346 -9.11 -8.73 -35.45
CA GLY A 346 -8.63 -10.10 -35.17
C GLY A 346 -7.28 -10.19 -34.45
N LYS A 347 -6.76 -9.03 -34.01
CA LYS A 347 -5.41 -8.90 -33.44
C LYS A 347 -5.35 -9.04 -31.90
N PHE A 348 -6.52 -8.90 -31.24
CA PHE A 348 -6.58 -8.83 -29.77
C PHE A 348 -7.54 -9.87 -29.23
N SER A 349 -7.13 -10.55 -28.16
CA SER A 349 -8.02 -11.37 -27.33
C SER A 349 -8.74 -10.50 -26.30
N TYR A 350 -9.84 -10.96 -25.73
CA TYR A 350 -10.52 -10.22 -24.65
C TYR A 350 -9.62 -10.00 -23.41
N ALA A 351 -8.60 -10.83 -23.20
CA ALA A 351 -7.63 -10.70 -22.13
C ALA A 351 -6.65 -9.52 -22.32
N ASP A 352 -6.58 -8.97 -23.54
CA ASP A 352 -5.70 -7.83 -23.84
C ASP A 352 -6.32 -6.48 -23.51
N PHE A 353 -7.60 -6.45 -23.08
CA PHE A 353 -8.30 -5.22 -22.71
C PHE A 353 -8.40 -5.06 -21.20
N ALA A 354 -8.24 -3.82 -20.73
CA ALA A 354 -8.51 -3.43 -19.36
C ALA A 354 -9.34 -2.14 -19.32
N ILE A 355 -10.38 -2.14 -18.51
CA ILE A 355 -11.20 -0.95 -18.24
C ILE A 355 -10.88 -0.46 -16.84
N LEU A 356 -10.40 0.78 -16.73
CA LEU A 356 -10.10 1.42 -15.47
C LEU A 356 -11.14 2.50 -15.15
N TYR A 357 -11.63 2.51 -13.93
CA TYR A 357 -12.62 3.48 -13.46
C TYR A 357 -12.26 4.01 -12.08
N ARG A 358 -12.79 5.17 -11.72
CA ARG A 358 -12.44 5.85 -10.45
C ARG A 358 -13.15 5.26 -9.25
N THR A 359 -14.41 4.86 -9.39
CA THR A 359 -15.26 4.36 -8.30
C THR A 359 -15.96 3.08 -8.70
N ASN A 360 -16.18 2.19 -7.72
CA ASN A 360 -16.87 0.91 -7.96
C ASN A 360 -18.31 1.09 -8.49
N ALA A 361 -18.94 2.24 -8.25
CA ALA A 361 -20.28 2.52 -8.77
C ALA A 361 -20.31 2.55 -10.30
N GLN A 362 -19.22 2.97 -10.95
CA GLN A 362 -19.12 3.03 -12.41
C GLN A 362 -19.06 1.64 -13.05
N SER A 363 -18.62 0.59 -12.32
CA SER A 363 -18.49 -0.76 -12.88
C SER A 363 -19.82 -1.33 -13.37
N ARG A 364 -20.93 -1.01 -12.69
CA ARG A 364 -22.25 -1.59 -12.99
C ARG A 364 -22.71 -1.35 -14.43
N ILE A 365 -22.53 -0.14 -14.93
CA ILE A 365 -22.94 0.25 -16.28
C ILE A 365 -22.02 -0.38 -17.33
N LEU A 366 -20.72 -0.39 -17.05
CA LEU A 366 -19.73 -1.07 -17.90
C LEU A 366 -20.02 -2.58 -17.97
N GLU A 367 -20.33 -3.23 -16.86
CA GLU A 367 -20.72 -4.63 -16.82
C GLU A 367 -21.98 -4.93 -17.65
N GLU A 368 -23.00 -4.07 -17.51
CA GLU A 368 -24.24 -4.20 -18.29
C GLU A 368 -23.97 -4.06 -19.80
N ALA A 369 -23.15 -3.10 -20.20
CA ALA A 369 -22.79 -2.89 -21.60
C ALA A 369 -21.99 -4.06 -22.19
N LEU A 370 -21.03 -4.62 -21.45
CA LEU A 370 -20.25 -5.79 -21.83
C LEU A 370 -21.15 -7.03 -21.95
N ARG A 371 -22.04 -7.25 -20.98
CA ARG A 371 -22.99 -8.39 -20.98
C ARG A 371 -23.94 -8.35 -22.16
N LYS A 372 -24.49 -7.18 -22.49
CA LYS A 372 -25.37 -7.00 -23.65
C LYS A 372 -24.70 -7.36 -24.99
N ARG A 373 -23.37 -7.33 -25.05
CA ARG A 373 -22.58 -7.68 -26.24
C ARG A 373 -21.93 -9.07 -26.15
N GLY A 374 -22.21 -9.85 -25.10
CA GLY A 374 -21.60 -11.16 -24.91
C GLY A 374 -20.09 -11.13 -24.65
N ILE A 375 -19.53 -10.00 -24.23
CA ILE A 375 -18.09 -9.83 -23.95
C ILE A 375 -17.80 -10.40 -22.55
N PRO A 376 -16.93 -11.43 -22.43
CA PRO A 376 -16.53 -11.96 -21.14
C PRO A 376 -15.67 -10.94 -20.38
N TYR A 377 -15.92 -10.79 -19.07
CA TYR A 377 -15.17 -9.85 -18.23
C TYR A 377 -14.91 -10.41 -16.83
N LYS A 378 -13.92 -9.86 -16.17
CA LYS A 378 -13.59 -10.12 -14.76
C LYS A 378 -13.43 -8.81 -14.02
N ILE A 379 -14.12 -8.70 -12.86
CA ILE A 379 -14.04 -7.51 -12.01
C ILE A 379 -12.96 -7.75 -10.96
N TYR A 380 -12.13 -6.73 -10.76
CA TYR A 380 -11.16 -6.66 -9.69
C TYR A 380 -11.62 -5.60 -8.68
N GLY A 381 -11.56 -5.92 -7.37
CA GLY A 381 -11.97 -4.98 -6.30
C GLY A 381 -13.47 -5.05 -5.93
N GLY A 382 -14.21 -6.04 -6.42
CA GLY A 382 -15.55 -6.35 -5.94
C GLY A 382 -15.55 -6.92 -4.51
N LEU A 383 -16.74 -7.15 -3.94
CA LEU A 383 -16.89 -7.76 -2.62
C LEU A 383 -16.17 -9.12 -2.57
N SER A 384 -15.21 -9.22 -1.65
CA SER A 384 -14.51 -10.49 -1.39
C SER A 384 -15.48 -11.54 -0.82
N PHE A 385 -15.20 -12.82 -1.05
CA PHE A 385 -15.90 -13.93 -0.42
C PHE A 385 -16.00 -13.76 1.10
N TYR A 386 -14.92 -13.34 1.74
CA TYR A 386 -14.85 -13.11 3.19
C TYR A 386 -15.63 -11.88 3.69
N GLN A 387 -16.14 -11.03 2.79
CA GLN A 387 -16.98 -9.88 3.13
C GLN A 387 -18.49 -10.20 3.03
N ARG A 388 -18.86 -11.41 2.59
CA ARG A 388 -20.24 -11.85 2.59
C ARG A 388 -20.71 -12.04 4.02
N LYS A 389 -21.96 -11.63 4.30
CA LYS A 389 -22.54 -11.66 5.65
C LYS A 389 -22.44 -13.05 6.29
N GLU A 390 -22.85 -14.08 5.57
CA GLU A 390 -22.85 -15.47 6.03
C GLU A 390 -21.44 -15.96 6.42
N ILE A 391 -20.44 -15.52 5.69
CA ILE A 391 -19.02 -15.87 5.95
C ILE A 391 -18.51 -15.09 7.16
N LYS A 392 -18.88 -13.81 7.28
CA LYS A 392 -18.52 -13.00 8.46
C LYS A 392 -19.14 -13.57 9.74
N ASP A 393 -20.39 -13.99 9.69
CA ASP A 393 -21.06 -14.61 10.83
C ASP A 393 -20.29 -15.86 11.31
N VAL A 394 -19.86 -16.73 10.39
CA VAL A 394 -19.03 -17.90 10.72
C VAL A 394 -17.66 -17.48 11.27
N ILE A 395 -17.00 -16.48 10.67
CA ILE A 395 -15.71 -15.98 11.14
C ILE A 395 -15.82 -15.41 12.55
N SER A 396 -16.93 -14.74 12.90
CA SER A 396 -17.15 -14.19 14.24
C SER A 396 -17.16 -15.29 15.31
N TYR A 397 -17.75 -16.45 15.04
CA TYR A 397 -17.66 -17.60 15.95
C TYR A 397 -16.22 -18.10 16.13
N PHE A 398 -15.44 -18.16 15.06
CA PHE A 398 -14.02 -18.55 15.19
C PHE A 398 -13.20 -17.50 15.91
N ARG A 399 -13.48 -16.22 15.71
CA ARG A 399 -12.82 -15.12 16.44
C ARG A 399 -13.08 -15.23 17.94
N MET A 400 -14.35 -15.46 18.35
CA MET A 400 -14.71 -15.62 19.75
C MET A 400 -14.00 -16.81 20.43
N ILE A 401 -13.75 -17.91 19.69
CA ILE A 401 -12.98 -19.05 20.21
C ILE A 401 -11.52 -18.66 20.47
N VAL A 402 -10.93 -17.86 19.59
CA VAL A 402 -9.51 -17.47 19.67
C VAL A 402 -9.32 -16.28 20.63
N ASN A 403 -10.24 -15.33 20.63
CA ASN A 403 -10.25 -14.14 21.48
C ASN A 403 -11.63 -13.98 22.13
N PRO A 404 -11.85 -14.52 23.35
CA PRO A 404 -13.15 -14.44 24.04
C PRO A 404 -13.62 -13.02 24.39
N HIS A 405 -12.74 -12.02 24.30
CA HIS A 405 -13.04 -10.61 24.57
C HIS A 405 -13.47 -9.83 23.32
N ASP A 406 -13.48 -10.48 22.15
CA ASP A 406 -13.94 -9.88 20.90
C ASP A 406 -15.47 -9.78 20.90
N GLU A 407 -15.98 -8.55 20.90
CA GLU A 407 -17.43 -8.25 20.96
C GLU A 407 -18.06 -7.95 19.59
N GLU A 408 -17.27 -7.92 18.48
CA GLU A 408 -17.72 -7.54 17.13
C GLU A 408 -17.85 -8.72 16.15
#